data_36c74dbde88b51e9d2caaef86aee853c
#
_entry.id   36c74dbde88b51e9d2caaef86aee853c
#
_cell.length_a   1.000
_cell.length_b   1.000
_cell.length_c   1.000
_cell.angle_alpha   90.00
_cell.angle_beta   90.00
_cell.angle_gamma   90.00
#
_symmetry.space_group_name_H-M   'P 1'
#
loop_
_entity.id
_entity.type
_entity.pdbx_description
1 polymer ?
#
loop_
_entity_poly.entity_id
_entity_poly.type
_entity_poly.pdbx_seq_one_letter_code
_entity_poly.pdbx_strand_id
1 'polypeptide(L)'
;MSRHSRLHPTLSLFACAALLAPVAHIAHAAPAAAKAAPAATEAAAPKLVVVMVIDGLPAEQLQRYRHQFGQGGLRRLMEQGASFTNAHQAHGVTVTAIGHTAVLTGAYPYRHGIIGNNWIDANGRLVYCTEDARYRYINEETTEHDGTSPAKLRVDTLGDQLRYASGNRSKVVAVSGKDRGAILLAGKTGTAYMFMDKTGDFASSSYYMQQHPAWAERFNAAKPQDRYYATSWKPLLPDSAYADDAPDPAPSLKSPNRFPFTFYSESGEPSADYYARLKTSPAVDELTLAFARAAIEGENLGSNASGATDLLGISLSGHDYVNHAYGPESRMSHDHLQQIDRKIADFFNYLDQRIGMDKVLVVLTADHGFANTAEFSQGRHMDASRIDAKPLVAKLEAALAERFRIAGLVKNSYLPEIYLDTAAIERNKLAQRDVEEVAARFLLTQPGIADVFTRTQLEQGVASKSRVGTLMQRAWNRALSGDLMVVTAPYTAFGSGDSGATHGTPYNYDTNVPLLMMGGRWIRPGVQAQYTEVVDIAPTLAQILHLRPPAAAEGRVLTEALR
;
A
#
# COMPACT_ATOMS: atom_id res chain seq x y z
N MET A 1 34.44 -32.95 62.47
CA MET A 1 33.85 -32.79 63.79
C MET A 1 32.46 -32.19 63.54
N SER A 2 31.41 -33.10 63.53
CA SER A 2 30.37 -33.28 64.57
C SER A 2 29.41 -32.08 64.61
N ARG A 3 28.11 -32.19 64.47
CA ARG A 3 27.14 -33.26 64.78
C ARG A 3 25.76 -32.96 64.13
N HIS A 4 25.05 -34.02 63.81
CA HIS A 4 23.65 -34.11 63.46
C HIS A 4 22.71 -33.64 64.59
N SER A 5 21.52 -33.12 64.23
CA SER A 5 20.31 -33.47 64.96
C SER A 5 19.07 -33.44 64.07
N ARG A 6 18.40 -34.57 64.02
CA ARG A 6 17.08 -34.82 63.42
C ARG A 6 16.01 -34.45 64.45
N LEU A 7 14.87 -33.91 64.01
CA LEU A 7 13.63 -33.95 64.76
C LEU A 7 12.47 -34.36 63.85
N HIS A 8 11.78 -35.39 64.30
CA HIS A 8 10.59 -35.99 63.67
C HIS A 8 9.31 -35.21 63.98
N PRO A 9 8.24 -35.34 63.16
CA PRO A 9 6.95 -34.70 63.39
C PRO A 9 6.03 -35.55 64.27
N THR A 10 5.33 -34.92 65.18
CA THR A 10 4.23 -35.52 65.97
C THR A 10 2.90 -35.25 65.30
N LEU A 11 2.16 -36.32 65.00
CA LEU A 11 0.75 -36.29 64.59
C LEU A 11 -0.11 -35.99 65.85
N SER A 12 -1.03 -35.01 65.73
CA SER A 12 -2.12 -34.83 66.70
C SER A 12 -3.43 -35.09 65.96
N LEU A 13 -4.11 -36.16 66.41
CA LEU A 13 -5.51 -36.43 66.06
C LEU A 13 -6.44 -35.52 66.89
N PHE A 14 -7.29 -34.77 66.22
CA PHE A 14 -8.46 -34.17 66.82
C PHE A 14 -9.73 -34.85 66.31
N ALA A 15 -10.43 -35.49 67.23
CA ALA A 15 -11.76 -36.05 67.02
C ALA A 15 -12.80 -34.92 67.14
N CYS A 16 -13.58 -34.69 66.09
CA CYS A 16 -14.75 -33.83 66.16
C CYS A 16 -16.02 -34.66 66.13
N ALA A 17 -16.78 -34.52 67.20
CA ALA A 17 -18.13 -35.12 67.41
C ALA A 17 -19.16 -34.46 66.45
N ALA A 18 -19.93 -35.30 65.77
CA ALA A 18 -21.01 -34.85 64.89
C ALA A 18 -22.27 -34.55 65.67
N LEU A 19 -22.74 -33.31 65.59
CA LEU A 19 -24.08 -32.89 65.96
C LEU A 19 -25.01 -32.93 64.76
N LEU A 20 -25.95 -33.86 64.77
CA LEU A 20 -27.01 -33.97 63.77
C LEU A 20 -28.10 -32.94 64.07
N ALA A 21 -28.28 -31.92 63.21
CA ALA A 21 -29.45 -31.05 63.20
C ALA A 21 -30.31 -31.41 61.97
N PRO A 22 -31.64 -31.37 62.03
CA PRO A 22 -32.52 -31.75 60.94
C PRO A 22 -32.50 -30.68 59.84
N VAL A 23 -32.18 -31.08 58.60
CA VAL A 23 -32.21 -30.22 57.41
C VAL A 23 -33.65 -30.14 56.91
N ALA A 24 -34.26 -28.94 57.02
CA ALA A 24 -35.52 -28.63 56.36
C ALA A 24 -35.30 -28.57 54.86
N HIS A 25 -35.99 -29.38 54.07
CA HIS A 25 -35.96 -29.34 52.61
C HIS A 25 -36.68 -28.07 52.13
N ILE A 26 -35.90 -27.06 51.74
CA ILE A 26 -36.40 -25.95 50.92
C ILE A 26 -36.39 -26.43 49.47
N ALA A 27 -37.57 -26.64 48.88
CA ALA A 27 -37.74 -26.93 47.50
C ALA A 27 -37.26 -25.69 46.67
N HIS A 28 -36.10 -25.77 46.11
CA HIS A 28 -35.66 -24.78 45.10
C HIS A 28 -36.46 -25.02 43.82
N ALA A 29 -37.35 -24.09 43.47
CA ALA A 29 -37.93 -24.01 42.14
C ALA A 29 -36.79 -23.83 41.14
N ALA A 30 -36.66 -24.74 40.18
CA ALA A 30 -35.69 -24.61 39.08
C ALA A 30 -35.97 -23.30 38.35
N PRO A 31 -34.94 -22.49 38.06
CA PRO A 31 -35.14 -21.31 37.23
C PRO A 31 -35.65 -21.76 35.86
N ALA A 32 -36.73 -21.14 35.39
CA ALA A 32 -37.26 -21.36 34.06
C ALA A 32 -36.13 -21.15 33.05
N ALA A 33 -35.89 -22.15 32.21
CA ALA A 33 -34.89 -22.07 31.13
C ALA A 33 -35.18 -20.81 30.29
N ALA A 34 -34.34 -19.81 30.42
CA ALA A 34 -34.34 -18.66 29.51
C ALA A 34 -34.25 -19.23 28.09
N LYS A 35 -35.24 -18.98 27.25
CA LYS A 35 -35.14 -19.26 25.81
C LYS A 35 -33.85 -18.66 25.33
N ALA A 36 -32.89 -19.48 24.93
CA ALA A 36 -31.69 -19.03 24.25
C ALA A 36 -32.14 -18.16 23.07
N ALA A 37 -31.68 -16.93 23.05
CA ALA A 37 -31.87 -16.10 21.88
C ALA A 37 -31.37 -16.90 20.64
N PRO A 38 -32.10 -16.88 19.51
CA PRO A 38 -31.64 -17.58 18.32
C PRO A 38 -30.23 -17.13 18.04
N ALA A 39 -29.29 -18.07 17.92
CA ALA A 39 -27.95 -17.80 17.53
C ALA A 39 -28.02 -16.98 16.23
N ALA A 40 -27.43 -15.79 16.25
CA ALA A 40 -27.37 -14.95 15.04
C ALA A 40 -26.81 -15.85 13.92
N THR A 41 -27.60 -16.07 12.90
CA THR A 41 -27.14 -16.85 11.74
C THR A 41 -25.96 -16.10 11.15
N GLU A 42 -24.80 -16.72 11.23
CA GLU A 42 -23.55 -16.15 10.72
C GLU A 42 -23.75 -15.75 9.25
N ALA A 43 -23.39 -14.51 8.90
CA ALA A 43 -23.65 -14.00 7.55
C ALA A 43 -22.86 -14.84 6.54
N ALA A 44 -23.52 -15.32 5.50
CA ALA A 44 -22.83 -16.04 4.43
C ALA A 44 -21.69 -15.19 3.87
N ALA A 45 -20.57 -15.82 3.53
CA ALA A 45 -19.41 -15.14 2.95
C ALA A 45 -19.76 -14.33 1.68
N PRO A 46 -19.09 -13.21 1.40
CA PRO A 46 -19.31 -12.43 0.19
C PRO A 46 -19.03 -13.27 -1.06
N LYS A 47 -19.76 -12.99 -2.13
CA LYS A 47 -19.50 -13.62 -3.44
C LYS A 47 -18.25 -13.01 -4.09
N LEU A 48 -18.03 -11.70 -3.89
CA LEU A 48 -16.89 -10.98 -4.40
C LEU A 48 -16.35 -10.03 -3.31
N VAL A 49 -15.04 -10.07 -3.11
CA VAL A 49 -14.29 -9.03 -2.38
C VAL A 49 -13.62 -8.14 -3.41
N VAL A 50 -13.89 -6.84 -3.36
CA VAL A 50 -13.21 -5.83 -4.17
C VAL A 50 -12.28 -5.04 -3.25
N VAL A 51 -10.99 -5.09 -3.53
CA VAL A 51 -9.97 -4.28 -2.84
C VAL A 51 -9.47 -3.23 -3.81
N MET A 52 -9.82 -1.97 -3.55
CA MET A 52 -9.46 -0.84 -4.40
C MET A 52 -8.39 0.00 -3.71
N VAL A 53 -7.31 0.28 -4.44
CA VAL A 53 -6.24 1.17 -4.00
C VAL A 53 -6.23 2.37 -4.95
N ILE A 54 -6.40 3.59 -4.44
CA ILE A 54 -6.15 4.81 -5.19
C ILE A 54 -4.72 5.24 -4.86
N ASP A 55 -3.83 5.05 -5.82
CA ASP A 55 -2.39 5.28 -5.68
C ASP A 55 -2.11 6.76 -5.34
N GLY A 56 -1.35 7.00 -4.28
CA GLY A 56 -0.95 8.34 -3.86
C GLY A 56 -2.08 9.24 -3.34
N LEU A 57 -3.13 8.67 -2.70
CA LEU A 57 -4.25 9.46 -2.18
C LEU A 57 -4.06 9.82 -0.69
N PRO A 58 -3.81 11.10 -0.33
CA PRO A 58 -3.82 11.55 1.05
C PRO A 58 -5.23 11.48 1.66
N ALA A 59 -5.34 11.01 2.91
CA ALA A 59 -6.65 10.93 3.60
C ALA A 59 -7.35 12.29 3.70
N GLU A 60 -6.60 13.38 3.80
CA GLU A 60 -7.16 14.74 3.90
C GLU A 60 -7.98 15.15 2.68
N GLN A 61 -7.60 14.73 1.47
CA GLN A 61 -8.34 15.07 0.25
C GLN A 61 -9.76 14.52 0.27
N LEU A 62 -9.98 13.32 0.82
CA LEU A 62 -11.33 12.77 0.98
C LEU A 62 -12.20 13.65 1.90
N GLN A 63 -11.63 14.15 2.98
CA GLN A 63 -12.38 15.00 3.91
C GLN A 63 -12.60 16.39 3.33
N ARG A 64 -11.58 16.97 2.71
CA ARG A 64 -11.61 18.30 2.08
C ARG A 64 -12.70 18.39 1.01
N TYR A 65 -12.77 17.38 0.14
CA TYR A 65 -13.67 17.41 -1.02
C TYR A 65 -14.97 16.62 -0.82
N ARG A 66 -15.23 16.12 0.40
CA ARG A 66 -16.41 15.28 0.72
C ARG A 66 -17.72 15.84 0.19
N HIS A 67 -17.93 17.16 0.32
CA HIS A 67 -19.17 17.85 -0.06
C HIS A 67 -19.38 17.93 -1.58
N GLN A 68 -18.34 17.69 -2.37
CA GLN A 68 -18.35 17.76 -3.84
C GLN A 68 -18.51 16.38 -4.49
N PHE A 69 -18.26 15.29 -3.74
CA PHE A 69 -18.44 13.95 -4.27
C PHE A 69 -19.90 13.62 -4.54
N GLY A 70 -20.13 12.83 -5.61
CA GLY A 70 -21.44 12.29 -5.94
C GLY A 70 -21.92 11.26 -4.92
N GLN A 71 -23.22 11.00 -4.89
CA GLN A 71 -23.85 10.08 -3.95
C GLN A 71 -23.42 8.59 -4.14
N GLY A 72 -22.96 8.23 -5.34
CA GLY A 72 -22.74 6.83 -5.73
C GLY A 72 -21.31 6.30 -5.53
N GLY A 73 -20.32 7.19 -5.42
CA GLY A 73 -18.89 6.86 -5.40
C GLY A 73 -18.26 6.86 -4.00
N LEU A 74 -17.24 7.70 -3.82
CA LEU A 74 -16.51 7.83 -2.56
C LEU A 74 -17.42 8.19 -1.39
N ARG A 75 -18.37 9.11 -1.64
CA ARG A 75 -19.34 9.49 -0.61
C ARG A 75 -20.21 8.32 -0.15
N ARG A 76 -20.61 7.42 -1.06
CA ARG A 76 -21.33 6.18 -0.72
C ARG A 76 -20.52 5.32 0.24
N LEU A 77 -19.23 5.12 -0.04
CA LEU A 77 -18.33 4.37 0.85
C LEU A 77 -18.23 5.02 2.23
N MET A 78 -18.08 6.34 2.28
CA MET A 78 -17.94 7.10 3.54
C MET A 78 -19.20 7.07 4.41
N GLU A 79 -20.39 7.06 3.80
CA GLU A 79 -21.67 7.17 4.51
C GLU A 79 -22.32 5.81 4.78
N GLN A 80 -22.18 4.84 3.87
CA GLN A 80 -22.79 3.51 4.01
C GLN A 80 -21.81 2.45 4.49
N GLY A 81 -20.53 2.78 4.67
CA GLY A 81 -19.48 1.92 5.16
C GLY A 81 -18.88 2.36 6.49
N ALA A 82 -17.88 1.62 6.96
CA ALA A 82 -16.97 2.05 8.02
C ALA A 82 -15.89 2.95 7.41
N SER A 83 -15.74 4.17 7.96
CA SER A 83 -14.77 5.17 7.53
C SER A 83 -13.75 5.39 8.64
N PHE A 84 -12.51 4.96 8.42
CA PHE A 84 -11.40 5.11 9.37
C PHE A 84 -10.67 6.41 9.07
N THR A 85 -10.76 7.39 9.97
CA THR A 85 -10.19 8.72 9.76
C THR A 85 -8.74 8.85 10.21
N ASN A 86 -8.19 7.82 10.86
CA ASN A 86 -6.82 7.79 11.37
C ASN A 86 -6.12 6.49 10.96
N ALA A 87 -6.20 6.18 9.66
CA ALA A 87 -5.55 5.01 9.07
C ALA A 87 -4.19 5.39 8.46
N HIS A 88 -3.21 4.51 8.63
CA HIS A 88 -1.83 4.77 8.24
C HIS A 88 -1.16 3.60 7.55
N GLN A 89 -0.33 3.90 6.57
CA GLN A 89 0.77 3.04 6.13
C GLN A 89 1.86 3.12 7.21
N ALA A 90 1.96 2.08 8.04
CA ALA A 90 2.75 2.14 9.27
C ALA A 90 4.21 1.67 9.07
N HIS A 91 4.86 2.17 8.03
CA HIS A 91 6.27 1.96 7.69
C HIS A 91 6.91 3.27 7.21
N GLY A 92 8.24 3.34 7.26
CA GLY A 92 8.97 4.59 7.09
C GLY A 92 9.34 4.95 5.64
N VAL A 93 9.14 4.04 4.70
CA VAL A 93 9.38 4.24 3.26
C VAL A 93 8.06 4.04 2.53
N THR A 94 7.32 5.12 2.35
CA THR A 94 5.94 5.14 1.83
C THR A 94 5.93 5.27 0.31
N VAL A 95 6.19 4.14 -0.37
CA VAL A 95 6.22 4.04 -1.83
C VAL A 95 5.30 2.94 -2.34
N THR A 96 4.91 3.04 -3.62
CA THR A 96 3.87 2.22 -4.26
C THR A 96 4.00 0.72 -3.96
N ALA A 97 5.18 0.12 -4.21
CA ALA A 97 5.36 -1.32 -4.05
C ALA A 97 5.14 -1.78 -2.61
N ILE A 98 5.64 -1.01 -1.64
CA ILE A 98 5.51 -1.36 -0.21
C ILE A 98 4.04 -1.27 0.20
N GLY A 99 3.39 -0.15 -0.10
CA GLY A 99 2.01 0.09 0.32
C GLY A 99 1.04 -0.92 -0.28
N HIS A 100 1.13 -1.21 -1.58
CA HIS A 100 0.31 -2.25 -2.22
C HIS A 100 0.54 -3.64 -1.61
N THR A 101 1.80 -3.98 -1.28
CA THR A 101 2.12 -5.25 -0.64
C THR A 101 1.47 -5.36 0.74
N ALA A 102 1.50 -4.29 1.54
CA ALA A 102 0.96 -4.28 2.90
C ALA A 102 -0.54 -4.58 2.93
N VAL A 103 -1.31 -4.13 1.92
CA VAL A 103 -2.78 -4.23 1.87
C VAL A 103 -3.27 -5.68 2.01
N LEU A 104 -2.72 -6.61 1.23
CA LEU A 104 -3.20 -8.00 1.20
C LEU A 104 -2.27 -9.01 1.87
N THR A 105 -1.06 -8.62 2.26
CA THR A 105 -0.20 -9.46 3.10
C THR A 105 -0.47 -9.26 4.59
N GLY A 106 -0.92 -8.07 4.98
CA GLY A 106 -1.03 -7.67 6.39
C GLY A 106 0.32 -7.58 7.11
N ALA A 107 1.43 -7.48 6.37
CA ALA A 107 2.79 -7.52 6.88
C ALA A 107 3.57 -6.25 6.52
N TYR A 108 4.63 -5.96 7.29
CA TYR A 108 5.53 -4.85 7.02
C TYR A 108 6.71 -5.25 6.11
N PRO A 109 7.44 -4.27 5.51
CA PRO A 109 8.55 -4.50 4.59
C PRO A 109 9.63 -5.47 5.10
N TYR A 110 9.99 -5.37 6.37
CA TYR A 110 11.00 -6.26 6.95
C TYR A 110 10.61 -7.74 6.87
N ARG A 111 9.32 -8.07 6.79
CA ARG A 111 8.78 -9.43 6.64
C ARG A 111 8.46 -9.79 5.21
N HIS A 112 7.70 -8.93 4.50
CA HIS A 112 7.26 -9.30 3.15
C HIS A 112 8.35 -9.17 2.09
N GLY A 113 9.48 -8.48 2.39
CA GLY A 113 10.67 -8.45 1.55
C GLY A 113 10.63 -7.47 0.37
N ILE A 114 9.58 -6.70 0.21
CA ILE A 114 9.50 -5.59 -0.74
C ILE A 114 9.86 -4.32 0.04
N ILE A 115 11.08 -3.81 -0.14
CA ILE A 115 11.62 -2.69 0.65
C ILE A 115 11.60 -1.34 -0.06
N GLY A 116 11.18 -1.32 -1.32
CA GLY A 116 11.11 -0.13 -2.16
C GLY A 116 10.50 -0.47 -3.52
N ASN A 117 10.32 0.52 -4.37
CA ASN A 117 10.07 0.27 -5.80
C ASN A 117 11.34 -0.32 -6.45
N ASN A 118 12.49 0.19 -6.02
CA ASN A 118 13.81 -0.32 -6.38
C ASN A 118 14.71 -0.36 -5.15
N TRP A 119 15.76 -1.17 -5.18
CA TRP A 119 16.84 -1.21 -4.17
C TRP A 119 18.12 -1.77 -4.77
N ILE A 120 19.23 -1.66 -4.07
CA ILE A 120 20.50 -2.26 -4.49
C ILE A 120 20.60 -3.68 -3.91
N ASP A 121 20.84 -4.68 -4.76
CA ASP A 121 21.04 -6.06 -4.32
C ASP A 121 22.46 -6.30 -3.77
N ALA A 122 22.71 -7.50 -3.26
CA ALA A 122 24.01 -7.87 -2.69
C ALA A 122 25.18 -7.77 -3.70
N ASN A 123 24.88 -7.84 -5.01
CA ASN A 123 25.86 -7.69 -6.09
C ASN A 123 26.11 -6.22 -6.47
N GLY A 124 25.39 -5.30 -5.86
CA GLY A 124 25.46 -3.87 -6.17
C GLY A 124 24.64 -3.45 -7.40
N ARG A 125 23.75 -4.31 -7.90
CA ARG A 125 22.84 -4.01 -9.01
C ARG A 125 21.56 -3.35 -8.48
N LEU A 126 21.09 -2.32 -9.18
CA LEU A 126 19.74 -1.80 -8.97
C LEU A 126 18.73 -2.83 -9.46
N VAL A 127 17.83 -3.26 -8.59
CA VAL A 127 16.76 -4.21 -8.92
C VAL A 127 15.40 -3.54 -8.75
N TYR A 128 14.45 -3.91 -9.59
CA TYR A 128 13.06 -3.48 -9.50
C TYR A 128 12.22 -4.51 -8.72
N CYS A 129 11.24 -4.05 -7.95
CA CYS A 129 10.52 -4.87 -6.98
C CYS A 129 9.80 -6.08 -7.57
N THR A 130 9.35 -6.02 -8.82
CA THR A 130 8.60 -7.07 -9.51
C THR A 130 9.31 -7.59 -10.77
N GLU A 131 10.56 -7.14 -11.07
CA GLU A 131 11.33 -7.71 -12.18
C GLU A 131 11.65 -9.18 -11.96
N ASP A 132 11.56 -9.97 -13.03
CA ASP A 132 11.98 -11.36 -13.04
C ASP A 132 12.32 -11.79 -14.47
N ALA A 133 13.60 -11.92 -14.78
CA ALA A 133 14.09 -12.24 -16.12
C ALA A 133 13.65 -13.62 -16.65
N ARG A 134 13.06 -14.48 -15.80
CA ARG A 134 12.50 -15.78 -16.22
C ARG A 134 11.18 -15.64 -16.98
N TYR A 135 10.52 -14.47 -16.87
CA TYR A 135 9.19 -14.23 -17.41
C TYR A 135 9.19 -12.99 -18.30
N ARG A 136 8.21 -12.92 -19.19
CA ARG A 136 8.02 -11.80 -20.12
C ARG A 136 6.55 -11.42 -20.17
N TYR A 137 6.27 -10.22 -20.63
CA TYR A 137 4.91 -9.81 -20.97
C TYR A 137 4.36 -10.63 -22.13
N ILE A 138 3.06 -10.85 -22.15
CA ILE A 138 2.36 -11.54 -23.23
C ILE A 138 1.99 -10.50 -24.29
N ASN A 139 2.40 -10.72 -25.53
CA ASN A 139 2.16 -9.86 -26.69
C ASN A 139 2.77 -8.46 -26.59
N GLU A 140 3.68 -8.24 -25.65
CA GLU A 140 4.35 -6.95 -25.41
C GLU A 140 5.86 -7.14 -25.31
N GLU A 141 6.60 -6.07 -25.60
CA GLU A 141 8.04 -6.05 -25.36
C GLU A 141 8.31 -6.05 -23.85
N THR A 142 9.33 -6.79 -23.43
CA THR A 142 9.78 -6.83 -22.05
C THR A 142 11.23 -6.38 -21.94
N THR A 143 11.49 -5.44 -21.05
CA THR A 143 12.83 -4.91 -20.77
C THR A 143 13.34 -5.42 -19.40
N GLU A 144 14.61 -5.14 -19.06
CA GLU A 144 15.27 -5.69 -17.87
C GLU A 144 14.54 -5.33 -16.54
N HIS A 145 13.99 -4.12 -16.46
CA HIS A 145 13.36 -3.62 -15.24
C HIS A 145 11.83 -3.62 -15.30
N ASP A 146 11.23 -4.41 -16.18
CA ASP A 146 9.78 -4.57 -16.25
C ASP A 146 9.28 -5.57 -15.21
N GLY A 147 8.13 -5.27 -14.61
CA GLY A 147 7.52 -6.13 -13.59
C GLY A 147 6.79 -7.30 -14.19
N THR A 148 7.30 -8.51 -13.98
CA THR A 148 6.76 -9.73 -14.57
C THR A 148 6.30 -10.78 -13.57
N SER A 149 6.76 -10.74 -12.31
CA SER A 149 6.37 -11.72 -11.31
C SER A 149 6.45 -11.21 -9.87
N PRO A 150 5.75 -11.87 -8.91
CA PRO A 150 5.87 -11.59 -7.48
C PRO A 150 7.06 -12.32 -6.82
N ALA A 151 8.08 -12.73 -7.56
CA ALA A 151 9.15 -13.61 -7.04
C ALA A 151 9.90 -13.05 -5.83
N LYS A 152 9.98 -11.70 -5.72
CA LYS A 152 10.63 -11.04 -4.57
C LYS A 152 9.73 -10.95 -3.34
N LEU A 153 8.42 -11.22 -3.47
CA LEU A 153 7.48 -11.28 -2.36
C LEU A 153 7.72 -12.55 -1.52
N ARG A 154 8.15 -12.39 -0.28
CA ARG A 154 8.57 -13.50 0.59
C ARG A 154 7.42 -14.17 1.34
N VAL A 155 6.24 -13.55 1.39
CA VAL A 155 5.07 -14.00 2.14
C VAL A 155 3.87 -14.22 1.24
N ASP A 156 2.83 -14.86 1.73
CA ASP A 156 1.57 -15.04 1.01
C ASP A 156 0.65 -13.85 1.22
N THR A 157 -0.25 -13.63 0.26
CA THR A 157 -1.33 -12.66 0.36
C THR A 157 -2.62 -13.32 0.86
N LEU A 158 -3.62 -12.51 1.22
CA LEU A 158 -4.97 -12.99 1.48
C LEU A 158 -5.56 -13.72 0.26
N GLY A 159 -5.25 -13.24 -0.96
CA GLY A 159 -5.64 -13.90 -2.21
C GLY A 159 -5.07 -15.32 -2.32
N ASP A 160 -3.80 -15.51 -1.93
CA ASP A 160 -3.18 -16.84 -1.88
C ASP A 160 -3.88 -17.73 -0.86
N GLN A 161 -4.17 -17.24 0.35
CA GLN A 161 -4.89 -17.98 1.38
C GLN A 161 -6.31 -18.36 0.93
N LEU A 162 -7.00 -17.45 0.24
CA LEU A 162 -8.34 -17.71 -0.30
C LEU A 162 -8.31 -18.84 -1.33
N ARG A 163 -7.32 -18.87 -2.22
CA ARG A 163 -7.14 -19.93 -3.20
C ARG A 163 -6.79 -21.26 -2.54
N TYR A 164 -5.87 -21.28 -1.58
CA TYR A 164 -5.52 -22.51 -0.85
C TYR A 164 -6.72 -23.08 -0.10
N ALA A 165 -7.46 -22.28 0.64
CA ALA A 165 -8.61 -22.71 1.41
C ALA A 165 -9.75 -23.24 0.53
N SER A 166 -9.94 -22.66 -0.65
CA SER A 166 -10.96 -23.10 -1.60
C SER A 166 -10.54 -24.28 -2.50
N GLY A 167 -9.30 -24.79 -2.37
CA GLY A 167 -8.74 -25.78 -3.30
C GLY A 167 -8.65 -25.23 -4.73
N ASN A 168 -8.20 -24.00 -4.89
CA ASN A 168 -8.07 -23.25 -6.14
C ASN A 168 -9.40 -22.95 -6.88
N ARG A 169 -10.55 -23.07 -6.21
CA ARG A 169 -11.86 -22.74 -6.80
C ARG A 169 -12.13 -21.23 -6.81
N SER A 170 -11.58 -20.49 -5.85
CA SER A 170 -11.63 -19.03 -5.83
C SER A 170 -10.75 -18.45 -6.92
N LYS A 171 -11.21 -17.41 -7.57
CA LYS A 171 -10.44 -16.62 -8.52
C LYS A 171 -9.92 -15.36 -7.85
N VAL A 172 -8.67 -15.02 -8.12
CA VAL A 172 -8.00 -13.81 -7.65
C VAL A 172 -7.45 -13.10 -8.88
N VAL A 173 -7.98 -11.93 -9.17
CA VAL A 173 -7.55 -11.10 -10.31
C VAL A 173 -7.18 -9.71 -9.81
N ALA A 174 -6.09 -9.15 -10.29
CA ALA A 174 -5.72 -7.78 -10.02
C ALA A 174 -5.44 -7.00 -11.30
N VAL A 175 -5.87 -5.74 -11.33
CA VAL A 175 -5.73 -4.83 -12.48
C VAL A 175 -5.18 -3.49 -12.00
N SER A 176 -4.20 -2.93 -12.73
CA SER A 176 -3.60 -1.63 -12.37
C SER A 176 -3.05 -0.90 -13.59
N GLY A 177 -2.92 0.42 -13.46
CA GLY A 177 -2.12 1.25 -14.35
C GLY A 177 -0.61 1.06 -14.19
N LYS A 178 -0.16 0.38 -13.11
CA LYS A 178 1.24 0.05 -12.82
C LYS A 178 1.39 -1.45 -12.63
N ASP A 179 2.45 -2.05 -13.17
CA ASP A 179 2.78 -3.47 -13.01
C ASP A 179 2.85 -3.90 -11.53
N ARG A 180 3.62 -3.18 -10.70
CA ARG A 180 3.76 -3.45 -9.26
C ARG A 180 2.44 -3.35 -8.49
N GLY A 181 1.54 -2.46 -8.91
CA GLY A 181 0.20 -2.36 -8.32
C GLY A 181 -0.64 -3.61 -8.56
N ALA A 182 -0.62 -4.15 -9.79
CA ALA A 182 -1.34 -5.37 -10.13
C ALA A 182 -0.68 -6.62 -9.52
N ILE A 183 0.64 -6.79 -9.71
CA ILE A 183 1.37 -8.01 -9.32
C ILE A 183 1.34 -8.23 -7.80
N LEU A 184 1.55 -7.16 -7.01
CA LEU A 184 1.61 -7.27 -5.55
C LEU A 184 0.23 -7.45 -4.90
N LEU A 185 -0.85 -6.99 -5.56
CA LEU A 185 -2.22 -7.32 -5.14
C LEU A 185 -2.65 -8.73 -5.57
N ALA A 186 -2.21 -9.21 -6.75
CA ALA A 186 -2.52 -10.56 -7.21
C ALA A 186 -1.84 -11.64 -6.34
N GLY A 187 -0.68 -11.33 -5.76
CA GLY A 187 0.10 -12.29 -5.00
C GLY A 187 0.71 -13.39 -5.89
N LYS A 188 1.03 -14.52 -5.26
CA LYS A 188 1.75 -15.61 -5.93
C LYS A 188 0.86 -16.52 -6.77
N THR A 189 -0.40 -16.61 -6.45
CA THR A 189 -1.33 -17.59 -7.08
C THR A 189 -2.48 -16.95 -7.85
N GLY A 190 -2.65 -15.64 -7.76
CA GLY A 190 -3.64 -14.88 -8.52
C GLY A 190 -3.22 -14.63 -9.96
N THR A 191 -3.87 -13.68 -10.61
CA THR A 191 -3.57 -13.22 -11.97
C THR A 191 -3.51 -11.71 -11.99
N ALA A 192 -2.44 -11.14 -12.56
CA ALA A 192 -2.24 -9.70 -12.68
C ALA A 192 -2.36 -9.23 -14.13
N TYR A 193 -3.01 -8.09 -14.32
CA TYR A 193 -3.05 -7.35 -15.59
C TYR A 193 -2.65 -5.90 -15.34
N MET A 194 -1.80 -5.37 -16.23
CA MET A 194 -1.24 -4.03 -16.13
C MET A 194 -1.36 -3.27 -17.45
N PHE A 195 -1.58 -1.97 -17.35
CA PHE A 195 -1.61 -1.07 -18.51
C PHE A 195 -0.22 -0.91 -19.10
N MET A 196 -0.11 -1.07 -20.42
CA MET A 196 1.14 -0.94 -21.18
C MET A 196 1.21 0.44 -21.84
N ASP A 197 2.18 1.25 -21.45
CA ASP A 197 2.29 2.63 -21.92
C ASP A 197 2.85 2.78 -23.34
N LYS A 198 3.34 1.68 -23.95
CA LYS A 198 3.77 1.67 -25.36
C LYS A 198 2.61 1.43 -26.32
N THR A 199 1.62 0.63 -25.92
CA THR A 199 0.53 0.17 -26.79
C THR A 199 -0.86 0.61 -26.31
N GLY A 200 -0.96 1.03 -25.04
CA GLY A 200 -2.23 1.33 -24.39
C GLY A 200 -3.08 0.09 -24.05
N ASP A 201 -2.59 -1.09 -24.32
CA ASP A 201 -3.26 -2.35 -24.02
C ASP A 201 -3.07 -2.76 -22.55
N PHE A 202 -3.85 -3.73 -22.08
CA PHE A 202 -3.61 -4.41 -20.81
C PHE A 202 -2.93 -5.75 -21.08
N ALA A 203 -1.77 -5.95 -20.47
CA ALA A 203 -1.03 -7.19 -20.58
C ALA A 203 -0.95 -7.93 -19.25
N SER A 204 -0.66 -9.22 -19.33
CA SER A 204 -0.21 -10.07 -18.24
C SER A 204 1.20 -10.58 -18.55
N SER A 205 1.76 -11.40 -17.68
CA SER A 205 3.07 -11.99 -17.91
C SER A 205 3.00 -13.52 -18.01
N SER A 206 4.05 -14.11 -18.58
CA SER A 206 4.20 -15.56 -18.70
C SER A 206 4.37 -16.29 -17.35
N TYR A 207 4.47 -15.55 -16.24
CA TYR A 207 4.34 -16.10 -14.89
C TYR A 207 2.93 -16.60 -14.61
N TYR A 208 1.90 -15.85 -15.06
CA TYR A 208 0.50 -16.12 -14.76
C TYR A 208 -0.16 -17.02 -15.81
N MET A 209 0.19 -16.86 -17.08
CA MET A 209 -0.44 -17.57 -18.20
C MET A 209 0.48 -17.58 -19.43
N GLN A 210 0.19 -18.47 -20.39
CA GLN A 210 0.98 -18.54 -21.63
C GLN A 210 0.42 -17.64 -22.75
N GLN A 211 -0.88 -17.33 -22.70
CA GLN A 211 -1.58 -16.45 -23.64
C GLN A 211 -2.74 -15.77 -22.94
N HIS A 212 -3.12 -14.58 -23.40
CA HIS A 212 -4.28 -13.90 -22.85
C HIS A 212 -5.56 -14.72 -23.11
N PRO A 213 -6.53 -14.72 -22.16
CA PRO A 213 -7.84 -15.29 -22.41
C PRO A 213 -8.59 -14.47 -23.45
N ALA A 214 -9.48 -15.12 -24.19
CA ALA A 214 -10.21 -14.50 -25.30
C ALA A 214 -10.97 -13.20 -24.94
N TRP A 215 -11.38 -13.04 -23.68
CA TRP A 215 -12.04 -11.82 -23.24
C TRP A 215 -11.07 -10.63 -23.17
N ALA A 216 -9.82 -10.85 -22.72
CA ALA A 216 -8.78 -9.82 -22.65
C ALA A 216 -8.31 -9.43 -24.07
N GLU A 217 -8.12 -10.41 -24.95
CA GLU A 217 -7.82 -10.15 -26.37
C GLU A 217 -8.91 -9.30 -27.03
N ARG A 218 -10.20 -9.60 -26.79
CA ARG A 218 -11.30 -8.79 -27.33
C ARG A 218 -11.31 -7.35 -26.77
N PHE A 219 -10.98 -7.19 -25.49
CA PHE A 219 -10.90 -5.85 -24.88
C PHE A 219 -9.81 -5.02 -25.57
N ASN A 220 -8.60 -5.58 -25.70
CA ASN A 220 -7.47 -4.89 -26.33
C ASN A 220 -7.74 -4.62 -27.83
N ALA A 221 -8.30 -5.59 -28.56
CA ALA A 221 -8.65 -5.43 -29.97
C ALA A 221 -9.67 -4.32 -30.25
N ALA A 222 -10.53 -4.01 -29.27
CA ALA A 222 -11.48 -2.91 -29.37
C ALA A 222 -10.84 -1.51 -29.21
N LYS A 223 -9.57 -1.44 -28.79
CA LYS A 223 -8.79 -0.21 -28.62
C LYS A 223 -9.53 0.90 -27.83
N PRO A 224 -10.09 0.60 -26.65
CA PRO A 224 -10.87 1.58 -25.89
C PRO A 224 -10.07 2.81 -25.48
N GLN A 225 -8.75 2.71 -25.39
CA GLN A 225 -7.84 3.80 -25.10
C GLN A 225 -7.81 4.86 -26.21
N ASP A 226 -8.02 4.50 -27.47
CA ASP A 226 -7.93 5.43 -28.61
C ASP A 226 -9.09 6.45 -28.65
N ARG A 227 -10.18 6.20 -27.91
CA ARG A 227 -11.33 7.13 -27.82
C ARG A 227 -10.99 8.48 -27.21
N TYR A 228 -9.89 8.58 -26.46
CA TYR A 228 -9.45 9.84 -25.87
C TYR A 228 -8.60 10.68 -26.83
N TYR A 229 -8.10 10.11 -27.93
CA TYR A 229 -7.26 10.80 -28.87
C TYR A 229 -7.96 12.05 -29.45
N ALA A 230 -7.23 13.15 -29.54
CA ALA A 230 -7.75 14.45 -29.94
C ALA A 230 -8.91 15.02 -29.07
N THR A 231 -9.14 14.45 -27.88
CA THR A 231 -10.07 15.01 -26.89
C THR A 231 -9.29 15.74 -25.78
N SER A 232 -10.02 16.28 -24.81
CA SER A 232 -9.39 16.99 -23.68
C SER A 232 -10.07 16.62 -22.36
N TRP A 233 -9.25 16.41 -21.32
CA TRP A 233 -9.72 16.45 -19.94
C TRP A 233 -9.97 17.90 -19.55
N LYS A 234 -11.21 18.19 -19.16
CA LYS A 234 -11.69 19.50 -18.71
C LYS A 234 -12.16 19.39 -17.26
N PRO A 235 -12.09 20.49 -16.49
CA PRO A 235 -12.63 20.51 -15.13
C PRO A 235 -14.09 20.03 -15.09
N LEU A 236 -14.39 19.17 -14.12
CA LEU A 236 -15.74 18.60 -13.94
C LEU A 236 -16.69 19.59 -13.26
N LEU A 237 -16.18 20.39 -12.34
CA LEU A 237 -16.95 21.34 -11.53
C LEU A 237 -16.75 22.78 -12.05
N PRO A 238 -17.61 23.74 -11.65
CA PRO A 238 -17.41 25.15 -11.92
C PRO A 238 -16.09 25.67 -11.31
N ASP A 239 -15.49 26.70 -11.89
CA ASP A 239 -14.23 27.31 -11.43
C ASP A 239 -14.23 27.70 -9.95
N SER A 240 -15.39 28.13 -9.42
CA SER A 240 -15.55 28.44 -8.00
C SER A 240 -15.31 27.27 -7.05
N ALA A 241 -15.44 26.04 -7.53
CA ALA A 241 -15.17 24.85 -6.72
C ALA A 241 -13.67 24.62 -6.48
N TYR A 242 -12.83 25.24 -7.30
CA TYR A 242 -11.36 25.12 -7.26
C TYR A 242 -10.68 26.39 -6.75
N ALA A 243 -11.43 27.34 -6.18
CA ALA A 243 -10.90 28.65 -5.81
C ALA A 243 -9.81 28.60 -4.72
N ASP A 244 -9.85 27.57 -3.87
CA ASP A 244 -8.89 27.36 -2.77
C ASP A 244 -7.69 26.50 -3.16
N ASP A 245 -7.66 25.98 -4.37
CA ASP A 245 -6.54 25.15 -4.85
C ASP A 245 -5.33 26.02 -5.20
N ALA A 246 -4.15 25.41 -5.15
CA ALA A 246 -2.96 26.07 -5.64
C ALA A 246 -3.07 26.36 -7.14
N PRO A 247 -2.58 27.52 -7.61
CA PRO A 247 -2.44 27.77 -9.03
C PRO A 247 -1.65 26.64 -9.68
N ASP A 248 -2.04 26.24 -10.89
CA ASP A 248 -1.27 25.26 -11.65
C ASP A 248 0.17 25.75 -11.75
N PRO A 249 1.17 24.85 -11.52
CA PRO A 249 2.56 25.23 -11.64
C PRO A 249 2.87 25.72 -13.05
N ALA A 250 3.91 26.53 -13.19
CA ALA A 250 4.35 26.97 -14.50
C ALA A 250 4.60 25.75 -15.41
N PRO A 251 4.25 25.78 -16.70
CA PRO A 251 4.53 24.69 -17.61
C PRO A 251 6.01 24.31 -17.56
N SER A 252 6.28 23.03 -17.36
CA SER A 252 7.65 22.47 -17.38
C SER A 252 7.69 21.31 -18.35
N LEU A 253 8.87 20.79 -18.67
CA LEU A 253 9.00 19.57 -19.48
C LEU A 253 8.29 18.36 -18.84
N LYS A 254 8.14 18.34 -17.51
CA LYS A 254 7.43 17.29 -16.78
C LYS A 254 5.92 17.54 -16.64
N SER A 255 5.49 18.77 -16.77
CA SER A 255 4.09 19.21 -16.62
C SER A 255 3.74 20.20 -17.72
N PRO A 256 3.74 19.77 -19.00
CA PRO A 256 3.55 20.69 -20.13
C PRO A 256 2.12 21.17 -20.26
N ASN A 257 1.15 20.47 -19.66
CA ASN A 257 -0.27 20.69 -19.88
C ASN A 257 -0.94 21.30 -18.65
N ARG A 258 -1.90 22.17 -18.93
CA ARG A 258 -2.88 22.73 -18.01
C ARG A 258 -4.28 22.43 -18.54
N PHE A 259 -5.31 22.78 -17.79
CA PHE A 259 -6.65 22.72 -18.35
C PHE A 259 -6.82 23.70 -19.53
N PRO A 260 -7.42 23.20 -20.64
CA PRO A 260 -7.80 21.82 -20.92
C PRO A 260 -6.58 20.93 -21.21
N PHE A 261 -6.49 19.78 -20.54
CA PHE A 261 -5.42 18.80 -20.80
C PHE A 261 -5.76 18.00 -22.05
N THR A 262 -5.03 18.26 -23.14
CA THR A 262 -5.33 17.67 -24.45
C THR A 262 -4.55 16.37 -24.65
N PHE A 263 -5.24 15.34 -25.09
CA PHE A 263 -4.67 14.05 -25.46
C PHE A 263 -4.27 14.06 -26.92
N TYR A 264 -2.99 14.09 -27.17
CA TYR A 264 -2.43 14.11 -28.53
C TYR A 264 -1.11 13.33 -28.57
N SER A 265 -0.63 13.07 -29.76
CA SER A 265 0.69 12.53 -30.05
C SER A 265 1.41 13.43 -31.04
N GLU A 266 2.74 13.46 -30.99
CA GLU A 266 3.56 14.19 -31.95
C GLU A 266 3.50 13.58 -33.36
N SER A 267 3.19 12.27 -33.46
CA SER A 267 3.03 11.57 -34.75
C SER A 267 1.73 11.91 -35.50
N GLY A 268 0.76 12.53 -34.84
CA GLY A 268 -0.57 12.81 -35.41
C GLY A 268 -1.56 11.64 -35.32
N GLU A 269 -1.18 10.52 -34.69
CA GLU A 269 -2.01 9.32 -34.46
C GLU A 269 -1.67 8.70 -33.09
N PRO A 270 -2.51 7.84 -32.51
CA PRO A 270 -2.20 7.18 -31.25
C PRO A 270 -0.85 6.44 -31.29
N SER A 271 0.04 6.76 -30.35
CA SER A 271 1.40 6.22 -30.26
C SER A 271 1.87 6.19 -28.80
N ALA A 272 3.06 5.68 -28.53
CA ALA A 272 3.56 5.47 -27.16
C ALA A 272 3.56 6.75 -26.30
N ASP A 273 3.88 7.91 -26.87
CA ASP A 273 3.83 9.19 -26.15
C ASP A 273 2.38 9.60 -25.78
N TYR A 274 1.42 9.27 -26.65
CA TYR A 274 0.01 9.46 -26.34
C TYR A 274 -0.46 8.51 -25.21
N TYR A 275 -0.15 7.21 -25.29
CA TYR A 275 -0.54 6.26 -24.25
C TYR A 275 0.11 6.58 -22.90
N ALA A 276 1.37 7.01 -22.90
CA ALA A 276 2.04 7.50 -21.70
C ALA A 276 1.34 8.72 -21.07
N ARG A 277 0.75 9.63 -21.88
CA ARG A 277 -0.03 10.78 -21.39
C ARG A 277 -1.32 10.37 -20.68
N LEU A 278 -1.95 9.26 -21.09
CA LEU A 278 -3.16 8.75 -20.42
C LEU A 278 -2.92 8.49 -18.93
N LYS A 279 -1.70 8.08 -18.55
CA LYS A 279 -1.34 7.79 -17.15
C LYS A 279 -1.45 9.01 -16.24
N THR A 280 -1.15 10.20 -16.75
CA THR A 280 -1.23 11.46 -15.97
C THR A 280 -2.60 12.12 -16.12
N SER A 281 -3.66 11.31 -16.07
CA SER A 281 -5.03 11.77 -16.29
C SER A 281 -6.05 10.77 -15.74
N PRO A 282 -7.35 11.12 -15.64
CA PRO A 282 -8.42 10.20 -15.26
C PRO A 282 -8.64 9.04 -16.26
N ALA A 283 -8.07 9.13 -17.46
CA ALA A 283 -8.30 8.14 -18.51
C ALA A 283 -7.74 6.76 -18.16
N VAL A 284 -6.55 6.67 -17.56
CA VAL A 284 -5.97 5.38 -17.18
C VAL A 284 -6.81 4.68 -16.11
N ASP A 285 -7.40 5.43 -15.18
CA ASP A 285 -8.24 4.86 -14.12
C ASP A 285 -9.60 4.40 -14.69
N GLU A 286 -10.17 5.16 -15.63
CA GLU A 286 -11.38 4.73 -16.35
C GLU A 286 -11.13 3.47 -17.17
N LEU A 287 -9.98 3.36 -17.84
CA LEU A 287 -9.56 2.17 -18.58
C LEU A 287 -9.33 0.97 -17.64
N THR A 288 -8.69 1.21 -16.48
CA THR A 288 -8.49 0.19 -15.44
C THR A 288 -9.82 -0.37 -14.92
N LEU A 289 -10.81 0.51 -14.65
CA LEU A 289 -12.15 0.09 -14.24
C LEU A 289 -12.91 -0.62 -15.37
N ALA A 290 -12.73 -0.19 -16.62
CA ALA A 290 -13.33 -0.86 -17.78
C ALA A 290 -12.74 -2.26 -17.97
N PHE A 291 -11.43 -2.42 -17.83
CA PHE A 291 -10.78 -3.74 -17.89
C PHE A 291 -11.21 -4.64 -16.71
N ALA A 292 -11.36 -4.07 -15.51
CA ALA A 292 -11.88 -4.78 -14.34
C ALA A 292 -13.31 -5.30 -14.57
N ARG A 293 -14.19 -4.55 -15.25
CA ARG A 293 -15.51 -5.03 -15.67
C ARG A 293 -15.41 -6.19 -16.66
N ALA A 294 -14.53 -6.08 -17.66
CA ALA A 294 -14.29 -7.17 -18.61
C ALA A 294 -13.76 -8.43 -17.92
N ALA A 295 -12.90 -8.28 -16.89
CA ALA A 295 -12.42 -9.39 -16.08
C ALA A 295 -13.54 -10.03 -15.24
N ILE A 296 -14.44 -9.24 -14.64
CA ILE A 296 -15.62 -9.76 -13.92
C ILE A 296 -16.48 -10.63 -14.84
N GLU A 297 -16.74 -10.16 -16.05
CA GLU A 297 -17.54 -10.88 -17.04
C GLU A 297 -16.82 -12.11 -17.58
N GLY A 298 -15.57 -11.94 -18.01
CA GLY A 298 -14.78 -12.99 -18.64
C GLY A 298 -14.42 -14.13 -17.70
N GLU A 299 -14.17 -13.82 -16.43
CA GLU A 299 -13.84 -14.77 -15.38
C GLU A 299 -15.07 -15.19 -14.54
N ASN A 300 -16.24 -14.60 -14.74
CA ASN A 300 -17.43 -14.78 -13.91
C ASN A 300 -17.18 -14.53 -12.42
N LEU A 301 -16.42 -13.47 -12.08
CA LEU A 301 -16.12 -13.14 -10.70
C LEU A 301 -17.40 -12.79 -9.94
N GLY A 302 -17.51 -13.29 -8.70
CA GLY A 302 -18.72 -13.14 -7.88
C GLY A 302 -19.93 -13.96 -8.33
N SER A 303 -19.80 -14.65 -9.47
CA SER A 303 -20.78 -15.62 -9.99
C SER A 303 -20.15 -17.00 -10.22
N ASN A 304 -19.12 -17.30 -9.43
CA ASN A 304 -18.35 -18.52 -9.47
C ASN A 304 -19.27 -19.75 -9.27
N ALA A 305 -19.26 -20.67 -10.24
CA ALA A 305 -20.12 -21.86 -10.22
C ALA A 305 -19.87 -22.78 -9.00
N SER A 306 -18.67 -22.75 -8.42
CA SER A 306 -18.36 -23.49 -7.20
C SER A 306 -18.96 -22.87 -5.93
N GLY A 307 -19.53 -21.67 -6.01
CA GLY A 307 -20.01 -20.90 -4.87
C GLY A 307 -18.91 -20.27 -4.01
N ALA A 308 -17.63 -20.48 -4.36
CA ALA A 308 -16.50 -19.87 -3.64
C ALA A 308 -16.47 -18.35 -3.82
N THR A 309 -15.96 -17.64 -2.81
CA THR A 309 -15.69 -16.21 -2.88
C THR A 309 -14.56 -15.94 -3.86
N ASP A 310 -14.69 -14.90 -4.69
CA ASP A 310 -13.60 -14.39 -5.54
C ASP A 310 -13.05 -13.08 -4.99
N LEU A 311 -11.83 -12.72 -5.40
CA LEU A 311 -11.18 -11.46 -5.03
C LEU A 311 -10.75 -10.69 -6.29
N LEU A 312 -11.11 -9.40 -6.32
CA LEU A 312 -10.70 -8.47 -7.36
C LEU A 312 -9.90 -7.32 -6.73
N GLY A 313 -8.61 -7.24 -7.03
CA GLY A 313 -7.75 -6.11 -6.72
C GLY A 313 -7.81 -5.08 -7.85
N ILE A 314 -8.02 -3.81 -7.52
CA ILE A 314 -8.01 -2.70 -8.48
C ILE A 314 -7.08 -1.63 -7.93
N SER A 315 -6.05 -1.25 -8.70
CA SER A 315 -5.19 -0.12 -8.36
C SER A 315 -5.38 0.98 -9.39
N LEU A 316 -5.94 2.11 -8.96
CA LEU A 316 -6.15 3.31 -9.76
C LEU A 316 -4.90 4.17 -9.65
N SER A 317 -4.08 4.18 -10.70
CA SER A 317 -2.73 4.72 -10.66
C SER A 317 -2.61 6.17 -11.11
N GLY A 318 -3.65 6.73 -11.74
CA GLY A 318 -3.62 8.06 -12.35
C GLY A 318 -3.43 9.17 -11.33
N HIS A 319 -3.97 9.03 -10.12
CA HIS A 319 -3.90 10.07 -9.09
C HIS A 319 -2.45 10.34 -8.64
N ASP A 320 -1.65 9.30 -8.47
CA ASP A 320 -0.23 9.41 -8.16
C ASP A 320 0.56 10.13 -9.28
N TYR A 321 0.34 9.76 -10.53
CA TYR A 321 0.99 10.45 -11.65
C TYR A 321 0.61 11.93 -11.73
N VAL A 322 -0.65 12.27 -11.48
CA VAL A 322 -1.14 13.65 -11.43
C VAL A 322 -0.50 14.40 -10.27
N ASN A 323 -0.43 13.79 -9.08
CA ASN A 323 0.20 14.40 -7.91
C ASN A 323 1.70 14.62 -8.11
N HIS A 324 2.41 13.67 -8.74
CA HIS A 324 3.81 13.86 -9.09
C HIS A 324 4.03 15.04 -10.04
N ALA A 325 3.14 15.20 -11.01
CA ALA A 325 3.27 16.24 -12.03
C ALA A 325 2.87 17.64 -11.53
N TYR A 326 1.82 17.73 -10.72
CA TYR A 326 1.15 19.00 -10.41
C TYR A 326 1.09 19.33 -8.91
N GLY A 327 1.35 18.37 -8.03
CA GLY A 327 1.15 18.47 -6.58
C GLY A 327 -0.26 18.11 -6.13
N PRO A 328 -0.41 17.51 -4.93
CA PRO A 328 -1.72 17.15 -4.37
C PRO A 328 -2.59 18.37 -4.04
N GLU A 329 -1.99 19.56 -3.91
CA GLU A 329 -2.65 20.84 -3.68
C GLU A 329 -3.21 21.49 -4.94
N SER A 330 -2.92 20.93 -6.12
CA SER A 330 -3.26 21.54 -7.41
C SER A 330 -4.72 21.30 -7.82
N ARG A 331 -5.23 22.19 -8.68
CA ARG A 331 -6.53 22.03 -9.34
C ARG A 331 -6.60 20.71 -10.15
N MET A 332 -5.48 20.30 -10.76
CA MET A 332 -5.42 19.04 -11.52
C MET A 332 -5.65 17.83 -10.61
N SER A 333 -5.02 17.78 -9.43
CA SER A 333 -5.22 16.72 -8.44
C SER A 333 -6.66 16.69 -7.92
N HIS A 334 -7.21 17.87 -7.58
CA HIS A 334 -8.58 18.01 -7.10
C HIS A 334 -9.59 17.49 -8.14
N ASP A 335 -9.52 17.98 -9.38
CA ASP A 335 -10.45 17.55 -10.45
C ASP A 335 -10.27 16.07 -10.78
N HIS A 336 -9.04 15.57 -10.80
CA HIS A 336 -8.78 14.14 -11.00
C HIS A 336 -9.56 13.28 -10.00
N LEU A 337 -9.55 13.65 -8.72
CA LEU A 337 -10.29 12.90 -7.70
C LEU A 337 -11.81 13.00 -7.89
N GLN A 338 -12.33 14.15 -8.36
CA GLN A 338 -13.73 14.29 -8.73
C GLN A 338 -14.12 13.39 -9.92
N GLN A 339 -13.24 13.28 -10.92
CA GLN A 339 -13.45 12.39 -12.07
C GLN A 339 -13.48 10.92 -11.62
N ILE A 340 -12.51 10.50 -10.79
CA ILE A 340 -12.45 9.14 -10.25
C ILE A 340 -13.72 8.82 -9.44
N ASP A 341 -14.20 9.72 -8.59
CA ASP A 341 -15.43 9.51 -7.81
C ASP A 341 -16.61 9.12 -8.72
N ARG A 342 -16.78 9.80 -9.85
CA ARG A 342 -17.85 9.48 -10.81
C ARG A 342 -17.64 8.09 -11.44
N LYS A 343 -16.39 7.72 -11.77
CA LYS A 343 -16.07 6.43 -12.36
C LYS A 343 -16.27 5.28 -11.36
N ILE A 344 -15.93 5.50 -10.08
CA ILE A 344 -16.21 4.55 -8.99
C ILE A 344 -17.74 4.38 -8.82
N ALA A 345 -18.52 5.47 -8.89
CA ALA A 345 -19.98 5.38 -8.83
C ALA A 345 -20.55 4.50 -9.96
N ASP A 346 -20.08 4.70 -11.19
CA ASP A 346 -20.46 3.89 -12.34
C ASP A 346 -20.05 2.42 -12.18
N PHE A 347 -18.89 2.18 -11.57
CA PHE A 347 -18.42 0.81 -11.29
C PHE A 347 -19.29 0.15 -10.22
N PHE A 348 -19.68 0.85 -9.16
CA PHE A 348 -20.59 0.29 -8.14
C PHE A 348 -21.99 0.02 -8.67
N ASN A 349 -22.52 0.89 -9.55
CA ASN A 349 -23.78 0.63 -10.23
C ASN A 349 -23.71 -0.63 -11.11
N TYR A 350 -22.59 -0.84 -11.80
CA TYR A 350 -22.36 -2.06 -12.55
C TYR A 350 -22.31 -3.31 -11.64
N LEU A 351 -21.58 -3.25 -10.50
CA LEU A 351 -21.53 -4.36 -9.54
C LEU A 351 -22.91 -4.69 -8.98
N ASP A 352 -23.72 -3.66 -8.70
CA ASP A 352 -25.07 -3.85 -8.17
C ASP A 352 -25.97 -4.59 -9.18
N GLN A 353 -25.93 -4.18 -10.45
CA GLN A 353 -26.68 -4.83 -11.52
C GLN A 353 -26.20 -6.25 -11.81
N ARG A 354 -24.90 -6.50 -11.76
CA ARG A 354 -24.29 -7.77 -12.19
C ARG A 354 -24.28 -8.83 -11.10
N ILE A 355 -24.07 -8.46 -9.84
CA ILE A 355 -23.85 -9.35 -8.69
C ILE A 355 -24.85 -9.09 -7.57
N GLY A 356 -25.20 -7.80 -7.34
CA GLY A 356 -25.91 -7.29 -6.18
C GLY A 356 -24.93 -6.85 -5.09
N MET A 357 -24.96 -5.55 -4.73
CA MET A 357 -24.04 -4.98 -3.72
C MET A 357 -24.21 -5.58 -2.33
N ASP A 358 -25.32 -6.25 -2.04
CA ASP A 358 -25.55 -7.02 -0.83
C ASP A 358 -24.67 -8.28 -0.72
N LYS A 359 -24.05 -8.71 -1.82
CA LYS A 359 -23.15 -9.87 -1.93
C LYS A 359 -21.69 -9.47 -2.15
N VAL A 360 -21.41 -8.18 -2.23
CA VAL A 360 -20.08 -7.63 -2.49
C VAL A 360 -19.54 -6.96 -1.23
N LEU A 361 -18.29 -7.25 -0.89
CA LEU A 361 -17.52 -6.54 0.14
C LEU A 361 -16.49 -5.66 -0.55
N VAL A 362 -16.51 -4.36 -0.27
CA VAL A 362 -15.59 -3.38 -0.85
C VAL A 362 -14.67 -2.85 0.24
N VAL A 363 -13.38 -2.81 -0.05
CA VAL A 363 -12.36 -2.07 0.72
C VAL A 363 -11.71 -1.07 -0.20
N LEU A 364 -11.61 0.19 0.24
CA LEU A 364 -10.86 1.22 -0.45
C LEU A 364 -9.79 1.79 0.49
N THR A 365 -8.56 1.88 -0.01
CA THR A 365 -7.43 2.49 0.69
C THR A 365 -6.49 3.19 -0.30
N ALA A 366 -5.34 3.67 0.18
CA ALA A 366 -4.22 4.10 -0.64
C ALA A 366 -2.92 3.45 -0.15
N ASP A 367 -1.97 3.33 -1.05
CA ASP A 367 -0.65 2.76 -0.79
C ASP A 367 0.29 3.76 -0.11
N HIS A 368 0.07 5.05 -0.27
CA HIS A 368 0.70 6.17 0.43
C HIS A 368 -0.12 7.44 0.24
N GLY A 369 0.19 8.45 1.03
CA GLY A 369 -0.24 9.82 0.80
C GLY A 369 0.75 10.59 -0.08
N PHE A 370 0.77 11.94 0.04
CA PHE A 370 1.61 12.79 -0.78
C PHE A 370 1.98 14.09 -0.07
N ALA A 371 3.23 14.52 -0.17
CA ALA A 371 3.64 15.86 0.25
C ALA A 371 3.24 16.91 -0.78
N ASN A 372 2.89 18.10 -0.31
CA ASN A 372 2.74 19.26 -1.20
C ASN A 372 4.07 19.57 -1.91
N THR A 373 4.00 20.27 -3.04
CA THR A 373 5.21 20.77 -3.71
C THR A 373 6.02 21.66 -2.77
N ALA A 374 7.34 21.66 -2.93
CA ALA A 374 8.21 22.51 -2.12
C ALA A 374 7.86 23.99 -2.30
N GLU A 375 7.54 24.42 -3.51
CA GLU A 375 7.17 25.79 -3.85
C GLU A 375 5.88 26.24 -3.15
N PHE A 376 4.86 25.38 -3.12
CA PHE A 376 3.62 25.68 -2.40
C PHE A 376 3.85 25.78 -0.89
N SER A 377 4.64 24.87 -0.34
CA SER A 377 4.97 24.85 1.09
C SER A 377 5.80 26.09 1.49
N GLN A 378 6.78 26.48 0.68
CA GLN A 378 7.57 27.72 0.87
C GLN A 378 6.70 28.97 0.79
N GLY A 379 5.75 29.03 -0.15
CA GLY A 379 4.77 30.12 -0.25
C GLY A 379 3.88 30.28 0.99
N ARG A 380 3.80 29.24 1.83
CA ARG A 380 3.12 29.23 3.13
C ARG A 380 4.08 29.38 4.33
N HIS A 381 5.29 29.82 4.08
CA HIS A 381 6.35 30.01 5.09
C HIS A 381 6.76 28.73 5.83
N MET A 382 6.63 27.57 5.15
CA MET A 382 7.11 26.30 5.68
C MET A 382 8.54 26.03 5.17
N ASP A 383 9.35 25.42 6.02
CA ASP A 383 10.66 24.91 5.60
C ASP A 383 10.43 23.70 4.66
N ALA A 384 10.68 23.93 3.39
CA ALA A 384 10.54 22.90 2.36
C ALA A 384 11.71 23.02 1.38
N SER A 385 12.27 21.89 0.95
CA SER A 385 13.43 21.89 0.09
C SER A 385 13.58 20.59 -0.71
N ARG A 386 14.55 20.58 -1.62
CA ARG A 386 14.99 19.38 -2.32
C ARG A 386 16.48 19.14 -2.06
N ILE A 387 16.84 17.89 -1.87
CA ILE A 387 18.22 17.46 -1.65
C ILE A 387 18.67 16.65 -2.85
N ASP A 388 19.70 17.13 -3.54
CA ASP A 388 20.34 16.33 -4.58
C ASP A 388 21.16 15.20 -3.94
N ALA A 389 20.81 13.98 -4.28
CA ALA A 389 21.42 12.76 -3.75
C ALA A 389 22.92 12.65 -4.10
N LYS A 390 23.31 13.00 -5.33
CA LYS A 390 24.68 12.82 -5.81
C LYS A 390 25.70 13.66 -5.03
N PRO A 391 25.52 15.00 -4.88
CA PRO A 391 26.41 15.81 -4.05
C PRO A 391 26.42 15.41 -2.58
N LEU A 392 25.27 15.00 -2.02
CA LEU A 392 25.19 14.53 -0.63
C LEU A 392 26.07 13.31 -0.39
N VAL A 393 25.94 12.28 -1.23
CA VAL A 393 26.71 11.04 -1.13
C VAL A 393 28.20 11.29 -1.38
N ALA A 394 28.55 12.14 -2.34
CA ALA A 394 29.95 12.51 -2.59
C ALA A 394 30.60 13.22 -1.39
N LYS A 395 29.88 14.11 -0.72
CA LYS A 395 30.35 14.76 0.53
C LYS A 395 30.51 13.75 1.66
N LEU A 396 29.59 12.78 1.79
CA LEU A 396 29.70 11.72 2.77
C LEU A 396 30.97 10.87 2.52
N GLU A 397 31.21 10.45 1.30
CA GLU A 397 32.41 9.68 0.93
C GLU A 397 33.70 10.47 1.28
N ALA A 398 33.74 11.76 0.94
CA ALA A 398 34.87 12.61 1.28
C ALA A 398 35.11 12.72 2.80
N ALA A 399 34.04 12.86 3.59
CA ALA A 399 34.12 12.93 5.05
C ALA A 399 34.62 11.61 5.67
N LEU A 400 34.16 10.47 5.16
CA LEU A 400 34.64 9.15 5.58
C LEU A 400 36.11 8.96 5.20
N ALA A 401 36.51 9.34 3.97
CA ALA A 401 37.90 9.26 3.51
C ALA A 401 38.83 10.14 4.34
N GLU A 402 38.40 11.32 4.73
CA GLU A 402 39.17 12.19 5.62
C GLU A 402 39.36 11.58 7.01
N ARG A 403 38.27 11.05 7.59
CA ARG A 403 38.27 10.50 8.96
C ARG A 403 39.09 9.22 9.08
N PHE A 404 38.95 8.30 8.13
CA PHE A 404 39.56 6.97 8.18
C PHE A 404 40.84 6.85 7.35
N ARG A 405 41.18 7.86 6.55
CA ARG A 405 42.30 7.85 5.57
C ARG A 405 42.15 6.75 4.54
N ILE A 406 40.91 6.39 4.18
CA ILE A 406 40.55 5.32 3.26
C ILE A 406 39.41 5.84 2.37
N ALA A 407 39.56 5.76 1.06
CA ALA A 407 38.53 6.06 0.10
C ALA A 407 37.72 4.80 -0.26
N GLY A 408 36.51 5.01 -0.78
CA GLY A 408 35.64 3.93 -1.26
C GLY A 408 34.94 3.18 -0.13
N LEU A 409 34.58 3.87 0.95
CA LEU A 409 33.79 3.29 2.05
C LEU A 409 32.28 3.30 1.77
N VAL A 410 31.79 4.14 0.84
CA VAL A 410 30.42 4.06 0.32
C VAL A 410 30.42 3.26 -0.97
N LYS A 411 29.75 2.11 -0.96
CA LYS A 411 29.66 1.22 -2.12
C LYS A 411 28.60 1.66 -3.13
N ASN A 412 27.39 1.98 -2.62
CA ASN A 412 26.24 2.37 -3.41
C ASN A 412 25.28 3.26 -2.60
N SER A 413 24.36 3.90 -3.28
CA SER A 413 23.21 4.57 -2.67
C SER A 413 21.99 4.51 -3.57
N TYR A 414 20.85 4.28 -2.96
CA TYR A 414 19.51 4.49 -3.53
C TYR A 414 18.64 5.04 -2.41
N LEU A 415 18.64 6.38 -2.29
CA LEU A 415 18.02 7.02 -1.13
C LEU A 415 16.53 6.64 -0.97
N PRO A 416 16.11 6.40 0.27
CA PRO A 416 16.77 6.80 1.52
C PRO A 416 17.89 5.87 2.03
N GLU A 417 18.30 4.87 1.27
CA GLU A 417 19.30 3.88 1.70
C GLU A 417 20.71 4.18 1.16
N ILE A 418 21.72 3.99 2.03
CA ILE A 418 23.14 4.07 1.68
C ILE A 418 23.80 2.74 2.09
N TYR A 419 24.57 2.18 1.17
CA TYR A 419 25.27 0.90 1.32
C TYR A 419 26.76 1.13 1.46
N LEU A 420 27.34 0.67 2.57
CA LEU A 420 28.78 0.75 2.82
C LEU A 420 29.53 -0.40 2.15
N ASP A 421 30.80 -0.19 1.82
CA ASP A 421 31.68 -1.28 1.36
C ASP A 421 32.20 -2.09 2.54
N THR A 422 31.44 -3.10 2.96
CA THR A 422 31.80 -3.98 4.07
C THR A 422 33.13 -4.69 3.82
N ALA A 423 33.45 -5.05 2.58
CA ALA A 423 34.72 -5.67 2.24
C ALA A 423 35.90 -4.68 2.39
N ALA A 424 35.71 -3.40 2.06
CA ALA A 424 36.71 -2.36 2.32
C ALA A 424 36.88 -2.11 3.83
N ILE A 425 35.80 -2.08 4.58
CA ILE A 425 35.81 -1.96 6.04
C ILE A 425 36.61 -3.09 6.69
N GLU A 426 36.33 -4.34 6.32
CA GLU A 426 37.02 -5.52 6.82
C GLU A 426 38.49 -5.55 6.44
N ARG A 427 38.85 -5.31 5.16
CA ARG A 427 40.23 -5.28 4.68
C ARG A 427 41.10 -4.29 5.46
N ASN A 428 40.50 -3.16 5.86
CA ASN A 428 41.17 -2.10 6.60
C ASN A 428 41.04 -2.23 8.12
N LYS A 429 40.46 -3.36 8.59
CA LYS A 429 40.28 -3.67 10.02
C LYS A 429 39.52 -2.60 10.80
N LEU A 430 38.56 -1.95 10.13
CA LEU A 430 37.67 -1.00 10.77
C LEU A 430 36.49 -1.75 11.40
N ALA A 431 35.93 -1.22 12.48
CA ALA A 431 34.66 -1.67 13.00
C ALA A 431 33.53 -1.05 12.17
N GLN A 432 32.63 -1.86 11.64
CA GLN A 432 31.49 -1.38 10.82
C GLN A 432 30.69 -0.32 11.57
N ARG A 433 30.41 -0.54 12.85
CA ARG A 433 29.72 0.40 13.72
C ARG A 433 30.38 1.78 13.75
N ASP A 434 31.71 1.85 13.80
CA ASP A 434 32.43 3.13 13.87
C ASP A 434 32.27 3.90 12.55
N VAL A 435 32.28 3.21 11.41
CA VAL A 435 32.03 3.80 10.09
C VAL A 435 30.59 4.30 9.98
N GLU A 436 29.62 3.48 10.39
CA GLU A 436 28.19 3.84 10.45
C GLU A 436 27.96 5.09 11.30
N GLU A 437 28.55 5.15 12.52
CA GLU A 437 28.40 6.28 13.43
C GLU A 437 29.01 7.59 12.89
N VAL A 438 30.16 7.50 12.22
CA VAL A 438 30.78 8.68 11.58
C VAL A 438 29.93 9.14 10.41
N ALA A 439 29.45 8.23 9.59
CA ALA A 439 28.57 8.53 8.47
C ALA A 439 27.26 9.18 8.94
N ALA A 440 26.62 8.60 9.96
CA ALA A 440 25.37 9.16 10.51
C ALA A 440 25.58 10.58 11.10
N ARG A 441 26.65 10.78 11.88
CA ARG A 441 26.98 12.13 12.42
C ARG A 441 27.22 13.15 11.31
N PHE A 442 27.93 12.76 10.25
CA PHE A 442 28.14 13.66 9.11
C PHE A 442 26.82 14.02 8.43
N LEU A 443 25.98 13.01 8.11
CA LEU A 443 24.70 13.24 7.45
C LEU A 443 23.78 14.15 8.28
N LEU A 444 23.75 13.98 9.60
CA LEU A 444 22.96 14.84 10.51
C LEU A 444 23.42 16.32 10.52
N THR A 445 24.62 16.65 10.02
CA THR A 445 25.04 18.04 9.84
C THR A 445 24.57 18.65 8.51
N GLN A 446 24.01 17.85 7.63
CA GLN A 446 23.60 18.33 6.31
C GLN A 446 22.20 18.96 6.35
N PRO A 447 22.02 20.12 5.70
CA PRO A 447 20.70 20.76 5.65
C PRO A 447 19.64 19.82 5.09
N GLY A 448 18.47 19.80 5.73
CA GLY A 448 17.32 19.01 5.30
C GLY A 448 17.37 17.51 5.72
N ILE A 449 18.38 17.07 6.47
CA ILE A 449 18.41 15.74 7.09
C ILE A 449 17.92 15.85 8.53
N ALA A 450 16.89 15.09 8.88
CA ALA A 450 16.30 15.09 10.22
C ALA A 450 16.81 13.95 11.11
N ASP A 451 17.02 12.77 10.53
CA ASP A 451 17.49 11.60 11.27
C ASP A 451 18.25 10.63 10.36
N VAL A 452 19.06 9.77 10.96
CA VAL A 452 19.79 8.69 10.28
C VAL A 452 19.82 7.48 11.18
N PHE A 453 19.29 6.38 10.70
CA PHE A 453 19.29 5.10 11.39
C PHE A 453 20.35 4.20 10.79
N THR A 454 21.29 3.72 11.63
CA THR A 454 22.34 2.81 11.20
C THR A 454 21.86 1.35 11.26
N ARG A 455 22.45 0.47 10.44
CA ARG A 455 22.22 -0.98 10.50
C ARG A 455 22.38 -1.51 11.93
N THR A 456 23.43 -1.10 12.62
CA THR A 456 23.70 -1.51 14.01
C THR A 456 22.55 -1.13 14.94
N GLN A 457 22.00 0.08 14.83
CA GLN A 457 20.86 0.54 15.64
C GLN A 457 19.57 -0.24 15.30
N LEU A 458 19.33 -0.48 14.01
CA LEU A 458 18.17 -1.22 13.53
C LEU A 458 18.23 -2.70 13.94
N GLU A 459 19.37 -3.35 13.86
CA GLU A 459 19.57 -4.73 14.33
C GLU A 459 19.37 -4.88 15.84
N GLN A 460 19.75 -3.89 16.62
CA GLN A 460 19.57 -3.87 18.08
C GLN A 460 18.17 -3.42 18.52
N GLY A 461 17.30 -3.01 17.61
CA GLY A 461 15.95 -2.49 17.91
C GLY A 461 15.98 -1.15 18.65
N VAL A 462 17.09 -0.43 18.67
CA VAL A 462 17.23 0.87 19.37
C VAL A 462 16.44 1.97 18.68
N ALA A 463 16.25 1.87 17.37
CA ALA A 463 15.50 2.81 16.55
C ALA A 463 14.04 2.97 17.00
N SER A 464 13.41 1.90 17.50
CA SER A 464 11.97 1.86 17.87
C SER A 464 11.57 2.69 19.10
N LYS A 465 12.48 3.50 19.65
CA LYS A 465 12.19 4.41 20.79
C LYS A 465 11.43 5.68 20.40
N SER A 466 11.34 5.98 19.11
CA SER A 466 10.55 7.08 18.56
C SER A 466 9.52 6.56 17.54
N ARG A 467 8.48 7.38 17.24
CA ARG A 467 7.51 7.03 16.19
C ARG A 467 8.22 6.84 14.83
N VAL A 468 9.06 7.79 14.44
CA VAL A 468 9.82 7.71 13.18
C VAL A 468 10.73 6.48 13.19
N GLY A 469 11.48 6.26 14.26
CA GLY A 469 12.34 5.09 14.39
C GLY A 469 11.57 3.76 14.30
N THR A 470 10.37 3.68 14.89
CA THR A 470 9.50 2.49 14.74
C THR A 470 9.11 2.25 13.28
N LEU A 471 8.73 3.30 12.56
CA LEU A 471 8.37 3.21 11.15
C LEU A 471 9.58 2.80 10.29
N MET A 472 10.77 3.36 10.55
CA MET A 472 11.99 2.99 9.85
C MET A 472 12.42 1.55 10.17
N GLN A 473 12.26 1.09 11.43
CA GLN A 473 12.50 -0.29 11.83
C GLN A 473 11.60 -1.28 11.05
N ARG A 474 10.33 -0.93 10.85
CA ARG A 474 9.39 -1.72 10.06
C ARG A 474 9.70 -1.74 8.56
N ALA A 475 10.31 -0.68 8.05
CA ALA A 475 10.74 -0.58 6.66
C ALA A 475 12.04 -1.35 6.38
N TRP A 476 12.92 -1.50 7.37
CA TRP A 476 14.25 -2.04 7.19
C TRP A 476 14.30 -3.57 7.22
N ASN A 477 14.82 -4.17 6.15
CA ASN A 477 15.03 -5.62 6.05
C ASN A 477 16.54 -5.95 6.15
N ARG A 478 16.90 -6.76 7.13
CA ARG A 478 18.31 -7.10 7.43
C ARG A 478 19.12 -7.60 6.21
N ALA A 479 18.49 -8.34 5.32
CA ALA A 479 19.17 -8.97 4.19
C ALA A 479 19.17 -8.13 2.90
N LEU A 480 18.30 -7.11 2.82
CA LEU A 480 18.08 -6.36 1.58
C LEU A 480 18.42 -4.88 1.72
N SER A 481 18.16 -4.29 2.90
CA SER A 481 18.34 -2.86 3.11
C SER A 481 19.79 -2.45 3.32
N GLY A 482 20.06 -1.18 3.03
CA GLY A 482 21.35 -0.54 3.23
C GLY A 482 21.82 -0.49 4.68
N ASP A 483 23.02 0.05 4.88
CA ASP A 483 23.66 0.19 6.19
C ASP A 483 23.22 1.47 6.91
N LEU A 484 22.73 2.45 6.17
CA LEU A 484 22.17 3.70 6.69
C LEU A 484 20.82 3.95 6.02
N MET A 485 19.81 4.31 6.82
CA MET A 485 18.53 4.83 6.37
C MET A 485 18.41 6.30 6.75
N VAL A 486 18.27 7.15 5.76
CA VAL A 486 18.27 8.61 5.91
C VAL A 486 16.84 9.13 5.94
N VAL A 487 16.50 9.94 6.92
CA VAL A 487 15.20 10.61 7.02
C VAL A 487 15.38 12.09 6.75
N THR A 488 14.68 12.60 5.75
CA THR A 488 14.67 14.06 5.46
C THR A 488 13.85 14.81 6.49
N ALA A 489 14.08 16.12 6.61
CA ALA A 489 13.18 17.00 7.33
C ALA A 489 11.78 17.01 6.70
N PRO A 490 10.71 17.32 7.46
CA PRO A 490 9.37 17.43 6.89
C PRO A 490 9.36 18.35 5.66
N TYR A 491 8.59 17.97 4.64
CA TYR A 491 8.48 18.68 3.35
C TYR A 491 9.79 18.83 2.57
N THR A 492 10.82 18.07 2.94
CA THR A 492 12.07 17.97 2.19
C THR A 492 12.12 16.64 1.45
N ALA A 493 12.37 16.68 0.15
CA ALA A 493 12.41 15.52 -0.72
C ALA A 493 13.80 15.27 -1.29
N PHE A 494 14.14 14.01 -1.56
CA PHE A 494 15.27 13.69 -2.43
C PHE A 494 14.88 13.92 -3.89
N GLY A 495 15.66 14.69 -4.62
CA GLY A 495 15.44 14.99 -6.03
C GLY A 495 16.27 16.17 -6.52
N SER A 496 16.58 16.16 -7.82
CA SER A 496 17.35 17.21 -8.50
C SER A 496 16.50 18.11 -9.39
N GLY A 497 15.16 17.99 -9.35
CA GLY A 497 14.27 18.75 -10.23
C GLY A 497 13.75 20.03 -9.59
N ASP A 498 13.37 20.99 -10.44
CA ASP A 498 12.83 22.29 -10.03
C ASP A 498 11.30 22.30 -9.87
N SER A 499 10.63 21.17 -10.05
CA SER A 499 9.16 21.08 -10.02
C SER A 499 8.66 19.68 -9.66
N GLY A 500 7.37 19.60 -9.34
CA GLY A 500 6.66 18.37 -8.99
C GLY A 500 6.71 18.06 -7.49
N ALA A 501 5.86 17.13 -7.08
CA ALA A 501 5.79 16.62 -5.72
C ALA A 501 6.27 15.17 -5.66
N THR A 502 6.51 14.68 -4.45
CA THR A 502 6.89 13.29 -4.22
C THR A 502 6.44 12.84 -2.82
N HIS A 503 6.64 11.58 -2.54
CA HIS A 503 6.30 10.88 -1.31
C HIS A 503 7.47 9.96 -0.92
N GLY A 504 7.35 9.20 0.16
CA GLY A 504 8.38 8.23 0.57
C GLY A 504 8.91 8.44 1.97
N THR A 505 8.27 9.31 2.77
CA THR A 505 8.72 9.71 4.10
C THR A 505 7.88 9.08 5.22
N PRO A 506 8.38 9.06 6.48
CA PRO A 506 7.60 8.56 7.62
C PRO A 506 6.58 9.57 8.18
N TYR A 507 6.35 10.70 7.50
CA TYR A 507 5.48 11.75 8.00
C TYR A 507 4.01 11.53 7.62
N ASN A 508 3.11 12.21 8.35
CA ASN A 508 1.67 12.00 8.22
C ASN A 508 1.13 12.27 6.82
N TYR A 509 1.67 13.24 6.09
CA TYR A 509 1.21 13.54 4.74
C TYR A 509 1.44 12.36 3.76
N ASP A 510 2.43 11.49 4.05
CA ASP A 510 2.70 10.28 3.27
C ASP A 510 2.09 9.01 3.92
N THR A 511 2.01 8.97 5.26
CA THR A 511 1.53 7.77 5.95
C THR A 511 0.03 7.73 6.15
N ASN A 512 -0.65 8.89 6.35
CA ASN A 512 -2.09 8.92 6.59
C ASN A 512 -2.87 8.78 5.29
N VAL A 513 -3.56 7.67 5.15
CA VAL A 513 -4.28 7.25 3.95
C VAL A 513 -5.75 6.97 4.28
N PRO A 514 -6.67 7.03 3.30
CA PRO A 514 -8.03 6.60 3.53
C PRO A 514 -8.10 5.10 3.81
N LEU A 515 -9.05 4.70 4.65
CA LEU A 515 -9.49 3.31 4.76
C LEU A 515 -11.02 3.32 4.91
N LEU A 516 -11.69 2.79 3.90
CA LEU A 516 -13.14 2.69 3.82
C LEU A 516 -13.52 1.23 3.58
N MET A 517 -14.49 0.71 4.32
CA MET A 517 -14.97 -0.66 4.15
C MET A 517 -16.50 -0.65 4.04
N MET A 518 -17.06 -1.26 3.00
CA MET A 518 -18.50 -1.32 2.78
C MET A 518 -18.94 -2.73 2.39
N GLY A 519 -19.97 -3.24 3.08
CA GLY A 519 -20.58 -4.53 2.82
C GLY A 519 -21.67 -4.76 3.87
N GLY A 520 -22.92 -4.44 3.55
CA GLY A 520 -24.00 -4.29 4.50
C GLY A 520 -24.27 -5.49 5.43
N ARG A 521 -23.81 -6.68 5.05
CA ARG A 521 -23.95 -7.91 5.85
C ARG A 521 -22.81 -8.09 6.86
N TRP A 522 -21.62 -7.54 6.59
CA TRP A 522 -20.39 -7.79 7.35
C TRP A 522 -19.87 -6.54 8.05
N ILE A 523 -20.09 -5.37 7.44
CA ILE A 523 -19.54 -4.10 7.90
C ILE A 523 -20.64 -3.23 8.52
N ARG A 524 -20.35 -2.72 9.70
CA ARG A 524 -21.19 -1.72 10.38
C ARG A 524 -20.82 -0.33 9.89
N PRO A 525 -21.74 0.44 9.32
CA PRO A 525 -21.47 1.83 8.94
C PRO A 525 -21.09 2.68 10.16
N GLY A 526 -20.21 3.65 9.94
CA GLY A 526 -19.83 4.63 10.95
C GLY A 526 -18.40 5.12 10.82
N VAL A 527 -18.10 6.21 11.51
CA VAL A 527 -16.77 6.79 11.57
C VAL A 527 -15.97 6.15 12.70
N GLN A 528 -14.77 5.70 12.40
CA GLN A 528 -13.81 5.12 13.33
C GLN A 528 -12.60 6.04 13.42
N ALA A 529 -12.35 6.62 14.61
CA ALA A 529 -11.29 7.62 14.81
C ALA A 529 -10.01 7.05 15.46
N GLN A 530 -10.07 5.80 15.97
CA GLN A 530 -8.88 5.17 16.55
C GLN A 530 -7.80 4.91 15.50
N TYR A 531 -6.56 4.90 15.98
CA TYR A 531 -5.41 4.56 15.15
C TYR A 531 -5.58 3.17 14.53
N THR A 532 -5.39 3.11 13.23
CA THR A 532 -5.58 1.92 12.41
C THR A 532 -4.44 1.85 11.40
N GLU A 533 -4.03 0.66 11.04
CA GLU A 533 -2.96 0.46 10.08
C GLU A 533 -3.48 -0.29 8.84
N VAL A 534 -2.92 -0.01 7.66
CA VAL A 534 -3.33 -0.70 6.43
C VAL A 534 -3.10 -2.21 6.51
N VAL A 535 -2.10 -2.65 7.27
CA VAL A 535 -1.85 -4.08 7.53
C VAL A 535 -3.01 -4.77 8.28
N ASP A 536 -3.95 -4.03 8.86
CA ASP A 536 -5.15 -4.56 9.53
C ASP A 536 -6.20 -5.08 8.52
N ILE A 537 -6.10 -4.69 7.24
CA ILE A 537 -7.05 -5.09 6.19
C ILE A 537 -7.06 -6.60 5.99
N ALA A 538 -5.90 -7.20 5.78
CA ALA A 538 -5.81 -8.63 5.46
C ALA A 538 -6.37 -9.54 6.59
N PRO A 539 -6.01 -9.37 7.88
CA PRO A 539 -6.60 -10.17 8.96
C PRO A 539 -8.10 -9.87 9.16
N THR A 540 -8.57 -8.65 8.92
CA THR A 540 -10.00 -8.31 9.00
C THR A 540 -10.80 -9.02 7.91
N LEU A 541 -10.31 -9.00 6.66
CA LEU A 541 -10.93 -9.73 5.56
C LEU A 541 -10.86 -11.25 5.79
N ALA A 542 -9.75 -11.77 6.31
CA ALA A 542 -9.63 -13.18 6.67
C ALA A 542 -10.70 -13.60 7.68
N GLN A 543 -10.98 -12.77 8.69
CA GLN A 543 -12.04 -13.01 9.68
C GLN A 543 -13.43 -13.09 9.01
N ILE A 544 -13.75 -12.13 8.12
CA ILE A 544 -15.05 -12.11 7.40
C ILE A 544 -15.20 -13.33 6.48
N LEU A 545 -14.10 -13.79 5.90
CA LEU A 545 -14.05 -14.92 4.96
C LEU A 545 -13.89 -16.28 5.66
N HIS A 546 -13.83 -16.32 6.99
CA HIS A 546 -13.55 -17.53 7.79
C HIS A 546 -12.25 -18.24 7.35
N LEU A 547 -11.23 -17.43 7.02
CA LEU A 547 -9.91 -17.90 6.62
C LEU A 547 -8.89 -17.70 7.74
N ARG A 548 -7.80 -18.46 7.69
CA ARG A 548 -6.60 -18.08 8.40
C ARG A 548 -6.01 -16.85 7.73
N PRO A 549 -5.58 -15.81 8.49
CA PRO A 549 -4.85 -14.71 7.90
C PRO A 549 -3.54 -15.19 7.26
N PRO A 550 -2.95 -14.44 6.34
CA PRO A 550 -1.60 -14.73 5.87
C PRO A 550 -0.65 -14.93 7.03
N ALA A 551 0.22 -15.95 6.96
CA ALA A 551 1.05 -16.37 8.10
C ALA A 551 2.01 -15.28 8.62
N ALA A 552 2.34 -14.32 7.78
CA ALA A 552 3.19 -13.18 8.12
C ALA A 552 2.41 -11.93 8.56
N ALA A 553 1.08 -11.98 8.57
CA ALA A 553 0.26 -10.83 8.94
C ALA A 553 0.53 -10.41 10.39
N GLU A 554 0.67 -9.11 10.60
CA GLU A 554 0.96 -8.48 11.90
C GLU A 554 -0.14 -7.51 12.33
N GLY A 555 -1.08 -7.21 11.42
CA GLY A 555 -2.25 -6.39 11.70
C GLY A 555 -3.24 -7.07 12.64
N ARG A 556 -4.12 -6.26 13.22
CA ARG A 556 -5.25 -6.73 14.04
C ARG A 556 -6.53 -6.85 13.22
N VAL A 557 -7.51 -7.53 13.74
CA VAL A 557 -8.87 -7.50 13.20
C VAL A 557 -9.57 -6.22 13.65
N LEU A 558 -10.16 -5.48 12.71
CA LEU A 558 -10.93 -4.25 12.94
C LEU A 558 -12.34 -4.58 13.43
N THR A 559 -12.43 -5.16 14.64
CA THR A 559 -13.70 -5.65 15.21
C THR A 559 -14.74 -4.55 15.39
N GLU A 560 -14.33 -3.30 15.57
CA GLU A 560 -15.18 -2.12 15.65
C GLU A 560 -16.01 -1.85 14.40
N ALA A 561 -15.54 -2.33 13.25
CA ALA A 561 -16.25 -2.21 11.97
C ALA A 561 -17.08 -3.46 11.63
N LEU A 562 -16.94 -4.56 12.35
CA LEU A 562 -17.65 -5.81 12.04
C LEU A 562 -19.06 -5.84 12.67
N ARG A 563 -20.01 -6.51 11.98
CA ARG A 563 -21.38 -6.75 12.47
C ARG A 563 -21.43 -7.94 13.40
#